data_d9801d5ad25adf1d1fe93db0778d66aa
#
_entry.id   d9801d5ad25adf1d1fe93db0778d66aa
#
_cell.length_a   1.000
_cell.length_b   1.000
_cell.length_c   1.000
_cell.angle_alpha   90.00
_cell.angle_beta   90.00
_cell.angle_gamma   90.00
#
_symmetry.space_group_name_H-M   'P 1'
#
loop_
_entity.id
_entity.type
_entity.pdbx_description
1 polymer ?
#
loop_
_entity_poly.entity_id
_entity_poly.type
_entity_poly.pdbx_seq_one_letter_code
_entity_poly.pdbx_strand_id
1 'polypeptide(L)'
;MSQLFQKEITTATEDEMPYSHCMIRIHKNGDSVHVHRDNCNFEMPDYVVSKYQNQLSAILYLQSPRTGGELKIYDKQWSLPDESQRHPEFGYSSSVTDGSNYAVVSPIAGNLLVLNPNFYHQIEPVLGTKHRISIGFFFAESTDDKLFKWS
;
A
#
# COMPACT_ATOMS: atom_id res chain seq x y z
N MET A 1 -12.29 11.79 -0.99
CA MET A 1 -11.01 12.01 -1.68
C MET A 1 -11.05 13.20 -2.63
N SER A 2 -11.98 13.28 -3.61
CA SER A 2 -12.05 14.44 -4.53
C SER A 2 -12.16 15.79 -3.82
N GLN A 3 -12.95 15.87 -2.75
CA GLN A 3 -13.06 17.10 -1.93
C GLN A 3 -11.76 17.43 -1.19
N LEU A 4 -10.98 16.41 -0.78
CA LEU A 4 -9.73 16.62 -0.06
C LEU A 4 -8.64 17.20 -0.97
N PHE A 5 -8.59 16.77 -2.23
CA PHE A 5 -7.58 17.22 -3.20
C PHE A 5 -8.11 18.30 -4.17
N GLN A 6 -9.40 18.64 -4.10
CA GLN A 6 -10.07 19.55 -5.02
C GLN A 6 -9.90 19.14 -6.51
N LYS A 7 -9.70 17.84 -6.78
CA LYS A 7 -9.47 17.27 -8.09
C LYS A 7 -10.44 16.13 -8.37
N GLU A 8 -10.78 15.93 -9.63
CA GLU A 8 -11.52 14.77 -10.06
C GLU A 8 -10.65 13.52 -9.94
N ILE A 9 -11.23 12.42 -9.45
CA ILE A 9 -10.56 11.13 -9.34
C ILE A 9 -11.20 10.18 -10.34
N THR A 10 -10.41 9.74 -11.32
CA THR A 10 -10.82 8.80 -12.36
C THR A 10 -10.19 7.44 -12.11
N THR A 11 -10.88 6.36 -12.46
CA THR A 11 -10.26 5.02 -12.44
C THR A 11 -9.32 4.89 -13.63
N ALA A 12 -8.09 4.43 -13.40
CA ALA A 12 -7.15 4.13 -14.46
C ALA A 12 -7.66 2.99 -15.35
N THR A 13 -7.28 3.00 -16.62
CA THR A 13 -7.66 1.98 -17.60
C THR A 13 -6.42 1.40 -18.28
N GLU A 14 -6.49 0.12 -18.63
CA GLU A 14 -5.53 -0.59 -19.45
C GLU A 14 -6.30 -1.11 -20.67
N ASP A 15 -5.91 -0.75 -21.90
CA ASP A 15 -6.58 -1.16 -23.14
C ASP A 15 -8.11 -0.98 -23.08
N GLU A 16 -8.56 0.20 -22.63
CA GLU A 16 -9.97 0.59 -22.43
C GLU A 16 -10.68 -0.15 -21.26
N MET A 17 -10.04 -1.13 -20.63
CA MET A 17 -10.59 -1.84 -19.48
C MET A 17 -10.23 -1.13 -18.17
N PRO A 18 -11.20 -0.81 -17.31
CA PRO A 18 -10.92 -0.15 -16.04
C PRO A 18 -10.25 -1.12 -15.06
N TYR A 19 -9.26 -0.62 -14.33
CA TYR A 19 -8.74 -1.31 -13.16
C TYR A 19 -9.81 -1.46 -12.08
N SER A 20 -9.60 -2.37 -11.14
CA SER A 20 -10.43 -2.48 -9.95
C SER A 20 -10.46 -1.15 -9.19
N HIS A 21 -11.64 -0.76 -8.69
CA HIS A 21 -11.79 0.47 -7.94
C HIS A 21 -11.11 0.44 -6.57
N CYS A 22 -11.06 -0.74 -5.97
CA CYS A 22 -10.43 -1.01 -4.67
C CYS A 22 -10.30 -2.52 -4.45
N MET A 23 -9.49 -2.89 -3.48
CA MET A 23 -9.33 -4.26 -3.02
C MET A 23 -9.72 -4.37 -1.56
N ILE A 24 -10.55 -5.34 -1.21
CA ILE A 24 -10.85 -5.69 0.18
C ILE A 24 -9.81 -6.72 0.64
N ARG A 25 -9.13 -6.42 1.75
CA ARG A 25 -8.16 -7.30 2.37
C ARG A 25 -8.66 -7.76 3.73
N ILE A 26 -8.68 -9.08 3.94
CA ILE A 26 -9.10 -9.72 5.19
C ILE A 26 -7.89 -10.47 5.74
N HIS A 27 -7.36 -10.02 6.88
CA HIS A 27 -6.29 -10.72 7.59
C HIS A 27 -6.89 -11.40 8.81
N LYS A 28 -6.73 -12.72 8.84
CA LYS A 28 -7.20 -13.60 9.92
C LYS A 28 -6.13 -13.74 11.01
N ASN A 29 -6.44 -14.51 12.04
CA ASN A 29 -5.47 -14.84 13.08
C ASN A 29 -4.22 -15.50 12.51
N GLY A 30 -3.05 -14.95 12.80
CA GLY A 30 -1.75 -15.37 12.31
C GLY A 30 -1.31 -14.72 11.00
N ASP A 31 -2.23 -14.14 10.23
CA ASP A 31 -1.86 -13.47 8.98
C ASP A 31 -1.03 -12.22 9.25
N SER A 32 0.02 -12.07 8.47
CA SER A 32 0.91 -10.90 8.44
C SER A 32 1.30 -10.59 6.99
N VAL A 33 1.92 -9.46 6.76
CA VAL A 33 2.51 -9.13 5.46
C VAL A 33 3.98 -8.77 5.69
N HIS A 34 4.88 -9.46 5.00
CA HIS A 34 6.31 -9.22 5.08
C HIS A 34 6.68 -7.78 4.69
N VAL A 35 7.87 -7.35 5.06
CA VAL A 35 8.45 -6.09 4.62
C VAL A 35 8.39 -6.03 3.09
N HIS A 36 7.75 -5.00 2.58
CA HIS A 36 7.60 -4.76 1.14
C HIS A 36 7.47 -3.27 0.86
N ARG A 37 7.47 -2.95 -0.39
CA ARG A 37 7.08 -1.64 -0.93
C ARG A 37 6.18 -1.87 -2.13
N ASP A 38 5.41 -0.86 -2.52
CA ASP A 38 4.62 -0.90 -3.74
C ASP A 38 5.04 0.25 -4.66
N ASN A 39 5.47 -0.08 -5.86
CA ASN A 39 5.90 0.90 -6.85
C ASN A 39 5.59 0.42 -8.26
N CYS A 40 4.50 0.92 -8.84
CA CYS A 40 4.09 0.51 -10.19
C CYS A 40 5.09 0.91 -11.28
N ASN A 41 5.85 2.00 -11.10
CA ASN A 41 6.86 2.40 -12.08
C ASN A 41 7.95 1.33 -12.25
N PHE A 42 8.25 0.58 -11.20
CA PHE A 42 9.27 -0.47 -11.21
C PHE A 42 8.68 -1.88 -11.39
N GLU A 43 7.58 -2.17 -10.67
CA GLU A 43 7.00 -3.52 -10.64
C GLU A 43 6.15 -3.83 -11.89
N MET A 44 5.61 -2.80 -12.53
CA MET A 44 4.66 -2.93 -13.63
C MET A 44 5.04 -2.00 -14.81
N PRO A 45 6.28 -2.08 -15.34
CA PRO A 45 6.81 -1.09 -16.30
C PRO A 45 6.02 -1.04 -17.61
N ASP A 46 5.37 -2.14 -18.01
CA ASP A 46 4.61 -2.27 -19.25
C ASP A 46 3.16 -1.78 -19.14
N TYR A 47 2.69 -1.45 -17.92
CA TYR A 47 1.31 -1.04 -17.69
C TYR A 47 1.15 0.49 -17.66
N VAL A 48 -0.07 0.96 -17.97
CA VAL A 48 -0.38 2.40 -17.97
C VAL A 48 -0.10 3.04 -16.62
N VAL A 49 -0.38 2.35 -15.52
CA VAL A 49 -0.18 2.86 -14.15
C VAL A 49 1.28 3.15 -13.81
N SER A 50 2.24 2.56 -14.54
CA SER A 50 3.66 2.84 -14.38
C SER A 50 4.05 4.26 -14.82
N LYS A 51 3.23 4.91 -15.61
CA LYS A 51 3.49 6.26 -16.13
C LYS A 51 3.12 7.37 -15.15
N TYR A 52 2.33 7.04 -14.12
CA TYR A 52 1.93 8.01 -13.11
C TYR A 52 3.04 8.23 -12.09
N GLN A 53 3.17 9.48 -11.66
CA GLN A 53 4.18 9.89 -10.68
C GLN A 53 3.57 10.01 -9.28
N ASN A 54 4.42 9.94 -8.25
CA ASN A 54 4.00 10.18 -6.87
C ASN A 54 2.86 9.27 -6.40
N GLN A 55 2.97 7.97 -6.69
CA GLN A 55 2.01 6.97 -6.22
C GLN A 55 1.82 7.05 -4.72
N LEU A 56 0.56 7.11 -4.31
CA LEU A 56 0.12 7.02 -2.92
C LEU A 56 -0.81 5.82 -2.74
N SER A 57 -0.87 5.30 -1.52
CA SER A 57 -1.80 4.25 -1.11
C SER A 57 -2.81 4.82 -0.10
N ALA A 58 -4.09 4.54 -0.32
CA ALA A 58 -5.16 4.84 0.62
C ALA A 58 -5.70 3.54 1.22
N ILE A 59 -5.81 3.48 2.55
CA ILE A 59 -6.29 2.32 3.29
C ILE A 59 -7.37 2.76 4.27
N LEU A 60 -8.61 2.36 4.02
CA LEU A 60 -9.72 2.54 4.95
C LEU A 60 -9.90 1.28 5.79
N TYR A 61 -9.77 1.39 7.10
CA TYR A 61 -10.02 0.29 8.01
C TYR A 61 -11.51 0.12 8.27
N LEU A 62 -12.06 -1.04 7.89
CA LEU A 62 -13.48 -1.38 8.10
C LEU A 62 -13.70 -2.10 9.43
N GLN A 63 -12.73 -2.89 9.84
CA GLN A 63 -12.77 -3.62 11.10
C GLN A 63 -11.38 -3.68 11.74
N SER A 64 -11.31 -3.26 13.00
CA SER A 64 -10.13 -3.47 13.84
C SER A 64 -10.04 -4.93 14.26
N PRO A 65 -8.84 -5.55 14.25
CA PRO A 65 -8.62 -6.83 14.91
C PRO A 65 -8.78 -6.69 16.43
N ARG A 66 -8.72 -7.80 17.14
CA ARG A 66 -8.68 -7.75 18.61
C ARG A 66 -7.33 -7.22 19.10
N THR A 67 -6.24 -7.69 18.48
CA THR A 67 -4.85 -7.31 18.81
C THR A 67 -4.00 -7.54 17.56
N GLY A 68 -2.88 -6.85 17.44
CA GLY A 68 -1.98 -6.99 16.30
C GLY A 68 -2.51 -6.34 15.03
N GLY A 69 -1.90 -6.67 13.91
CA GLY A 69 -2.28 -6.14 12.59
C GLY A 69 -1.90 -4.68 12.37
N GLU A 70 -1.04 -4.12 13.21
CA GLU A 70 -0.49 -2.77 13.02
C GLU A 70 0.28 -2.70 11.71
N LEU A 71 0.19 -1.56 11.04
CA LEU A 71 1.04 -1.23 9.92
C LEU A 71 2.31 -0.54 10.44
N LYS A 72 3.46 -1.13 10.18
CA LYS A 72 4.76 -0.53 10.45
C LYS A 72 5.30 0.07 9.16
N ILE A 73 5.68 1.35 9.18
CA ILE A 73 6.22 2.09 8.04
C ILE A 73 7.62 2.55 8.42
N TYR A 74 8.62 2.12 7.65
CA TYR A 74 10.03 2.43 7.91
C TYR A 74 10.46 3.72 7.23
N ASP A 75 11.32 4.47 7.86
CA ASP A 75 11.96 5.66 7.27
C ASP A 75 13.10 5.23 6.33
N LYS A 76 12.73 4.39 5.37
CA LYS A 76 13.61 3.92 4.31
C LYS A 76 12.81 3.70 3.03
N GLN A 77 13.24 4.36 1.97
CA GLN A 77 12.75 4.07 0.62
C GLN A 77 13.63 3.01 -0.04
N TRP A 78 13.04 2.31 -0.99
CA TRP A 78 13.73 1.35 -1.81
C TRP A 78 14.83 1.99 -2.66
N SER A 79 15.90 1.24 -2.85
CA SER A 79 16.96 1.52 -3.80
C SER A 79 17.35 0.25 -4.55
N LEU A 80 17.89 0.38 -5.75
CA LEU A 80 18.22 -0.78 -6.60
C LEU A 80 19.11 -1.85 -5.92
N PRO A 81 20.09 -1.53 -5.06
CA PRO A 81 20.85 -2.53 -4.32
C PRO A 81 20.00 -3.43 -3.41
N ASP A 82 18.84 -2.95 -2.96
CA ASP A 82 17.94 -3.72 -2.08
C ASP A 82 17.34 -4.93 -2.79
N GLU A 83 17.33 -4.98 -4.14
CA GLU A 83 16.84 -6.13 -4.90
C GLU A 83 17.60 -7.43 -4.59
N SER A 84 18.84 -7.34 -4.12
CA SER A 84 19.61 -8.50 -3.64
C SER A 84 19.00 -9.17 -2.41
N GLN A 85 18.11 -8.48 -1.70
CA GLN A 85 17.41 -8.93 -0.50
C GLN A 85 15.94 -9.29 -0.77
N ARG A 86 15.52 -9.29 -2.04
CA ARG A 86 14.15 -9.62 -2.43
C ARG A 86 13.85 -11.07 -2.12
N HIS A 87 12.70 -11.31 -1.48
CA HIS A 87 12.23 -12.68 -1.22
C HIS A 87 11.64 -13.27 -2.51
N PRO A 88 11.89 -14.57 -2.81
CA PRO A 88 11.42 -15.17 -4.06
C PRO A 88 9.91 -15.12 -4.27
N GLU A 89 9.13 -15.21 -3.19
CA GLU A 89 7.67 -15.21 -3.28
C GLU A 89 7.10 -13.80 -3.21
N PHE A 90 7.44 -13.05 -2.15
CA PHE A 90 6.91 -11.71 -1.94
C PHE A 90 7.72 -10.92 -0.89
N GLY A 91 7.95 -9.63 -1.16
CA GLY A 91 8.60 -8.70 -0.23
C GLY A 91 10.12 -8.87 -0.17
N TYR A 92 10.69 -8.49 0.95
CA TYR A 92 12.12 -8.43 1.18
C TYR A 92 12.48 -9.09 2.53
N SER A 93 13.75 -9.46 2.69
CA SER A 93 14.28 -9.83 3.99
C SER A 93 14.09 -8.68 4.98
N SER A 94 13.77 -9.00 6.24
CA SER A 94 13.63 -7.98 7.28
C SER A 94 14.91 -7.15 7.47
N SER A 95 16.07 -7.70 7.14
CA SER A 95 17.36 -6.99 7.20
C SER A 95 17.42 -5.76 6.28
N VAL A 96 16.56 -5.69 5.25
CA VAL A 96 16.51 -4.50 4.38
C VAL A 96 16.17 -3.22 5.16
N THR A 97 15.51 -3.34 6.31
CA THR A 97 15.12 -2.21 7.15
C THR A 97 15.93 -2.07 8.44
N ASP A 98 17.02 -2.85 8.59
CA ASP A 98 17.87 -2.79 9.77
C ASP A 98 18.43 -1.36 9.98
N GLY A 99 18.37 -0.90 11.23
CA GLY A 99 18.81 0.43 11.62
C GLY A 99 17.88 1.58 11.22
N SER A 100 16.78 1.32 10.49
CA SER A 100 15.82 2.36 10.10
C SER A 100 14.85 2.67 11.24
N ASN A 101 14.53 3.94 11.42
CA ASN A 101 13.40 4.35 12.25
C ASN A 101 12.09 3.89 11.61
N TYR A 102 11.02 3.79 12.39
CA TYR A 102 9.71 3.44 11.88
C TYR A 102 8.58 4.11 12.67
N ALA A 103 7.46 4.28 12.02
CA ALA A 103 6.18 4.63 12.63
C ALA A 103 5.27 3.40 12.69
N VAL A 104 4.39 3.34 13.70
CA VAL A 104 3.39 2.29 13.86
C VAL A 104 2.00 2.89 13.78
N VAL A 105 1.16 2.34 12.92
CA VAL A 105 -0.23 2.78 12.72
C VAL A 105 -1.18 1.64 13.13
N SER A 106 -1.98 1.87 14.16
CA SER A 106 -2.99 0.92 14.60
C SER A 106 -4.18 0.89 13.62
N PRO A 107 -4.70 -0.31 13.28
CA PRO A 107 -5.81 -0.48 12.35
C PRO A 107 -7.17 -0.20 13.00
N ILE A 108 -7.46 1.08 13.27
CA ILE A 108 -8.69 1.50 13.94
C ILE A 108 -9.81 1.65 12.90
N ALA A 109 -10.91 0.90 13.08
CA ALA A 109 -12.06 0.97 12.18
C ALA A 109 -12.61 2.41 12.05
N GLY A 110 -12.89 2.82 10.81
CA GLY A 110 -13.30 4.17 10.45
C GLY A 110 -12.14 5.11 10.08
N ASN A 111 -10.90 4.77 10.40
CA ASN A 111 -9.76 5.59 10.01
C ASN A 111 -9.37 5.34 8.56
N LEU A 112 -9.07 6.43 7.85
CA LEU A 112 -8.43 6.42 6.54
C LEU A 112 -6.96 6.80 6.71
N LEU A 113 -6.08 5.92 6.28
CA LEU A 113 -4.64 6.17 6.18
C LEU A 113 -4.26 6.46 4.73
N VAL A 114 -3.47 7.48 4.51
CA VAL A 114 -2.80 7.74 3.23
C VAL A 114 -1.30 7.69 3.48
N LEU A 115 -0.57 6.92 2.69
CA LEU A 115 0.88 6.80 2.80
C LEU A 115 1.56 6.78 1.43
N ASN A 116 2.84 7.10 1.41
CA ASN A 116 3.70 6.84 0.26
C ASN A 116 4.18 5.39 0.33
N PRO A 117 3.71 4.50 -0.57
CA PRO A 117 4.01 3.07 -0.50
C PRO A 117 5.42 2.72 -1.00
N ASN A 118 6.22 3.69 -1.47
CA ASN A 118 7.63 3.50 -1.77
C ASN A 118 8.50 3.35 -0.52
N PHE A 119 8.01 3.80 0.65
CA PHE A 119 8.65 3.46 1.92
C PHE A 119 8.39 2.00 2.24
N TYR A 120 9.41 1.31 2.75
CA TYR A 120 9.22 -0.05 3.23
C TYR A 120 8.18 -0.09 4.33
N HIS A 121 7.28 -1.05 4.24
CA HIS A 121 6.23 -1.24 5.23
C HIS A 121 5.86 -2.72 5.38
N GLN A 122 5.25 -3.06 6.50
CA GLN A 122 4.79 -4.41 6.80
C GLN A 122 3.53 -4.37 7.65
N ILE A 123 2.77 -5.47 7.66
CA ILE A 123 1.66 -5.65 8.58
C ILE A 123 2.07 -6.70 9.60
N GLU A 124 2.05 -6.30 10.89
CA GLU A 124 2.32 -7.21 12.00
C GLU A 124 1.23 -8.29 12.10
N PRO A 125 1.55 -9.46 12.69
CA PRO A 125 0.60 -10.54 12.83
C PRO A 125 -0.71 -10.10 13.50
N VAL A 126 -1.84 -10.48 12.89
CA VAL A 126 -3.16 -10.32 13.49
C VAL A 126 -3.37 -11.42 14.54
N LEU A 127 -3.84 -11.05 15.72
CA LEU A 127 -4.03 -11.99 16.83
C LEU A 127 -5.49 -12.01 17.31
N GLY A 128 -5.97 -13.23 17.58
CA GLY A 128 -7.31 -13.48 18.12
C GLY A 128 -8.36 -13.70 17.03
N THR A 129 -9.62 -13.77 17.44
CA THR A 129 -10.73 -14.24 16.58
C THR A 129 -11.33 -13.15 15.69
N LYS A 130 -11.03 -11.88 15.94
CA LYS A 130 -11.57 -10.77 15.16
C LYS A 130 -10.57 -10.37 14.06
N HIS A 131 -11.00 -10.45 12.82
CA HIS A 131 -10.15 -10.17 11.66
C HIS A 131 -9.87 -8.67 11.50
N ARG A 132 -8.72 -8.34 10.91
CA ARG A 132 -8.44 -7.01 10.37
C ARG A 132 -9.02 -6.95 8.96
N ILE A 133 -9.96 -6.01 8.72
CA ILE A 133 -10.58 -5.82 7.41
C ILE A 133 -10.32 -4.38 6.96
N SER A 134 -9.83 -4.24 5.74
CA SER A 134 -9.57 -2.94 5.13
C SER A 134 -9.94 -2.93 3.65
N ILE A 135 -10.27 -1.75 3.14
CA ILE A 135 -10.32 -1.45 1.70
C ILE A 135 -9.09 -0.62 1.37
N GLY A 136 -8.40 -0.97 0.29
CA GLY A 136 -7.23 -0.24 -0.19
C GLY A 136 -7.27 0.00 -1.69
N PHE A 137 -6.63 1.08 -2.12
CA PHE A 137 -6.37 1.40 -3.51
C PHE A 137 -5.15 2.31 -3.61
N PHE A 138 -4.51 2.30 -4.77
CA PHE A 138 -3.47 3.26 -5.13
C PHE A 138 -4.09 4.44 -5.88
N PHE A 139 -3.41 5.56 -5.80
CA PHE A 139 -3.72 6.72 -6.63
C PHE A 139 -2.47 7.55 -6.88
N ALA A 140 -2.46 8.26 -7.99
CA ALA A 140 -1.37 9.14 -8.37
C ALA A 140 -1.89 10.29 -9.23
N GLU A 141 -1.08 11.33 -9.34
CA GLU A 141 -1.32 12.46 -10.20
C GLU A 141 -0.76 12.21 -11.60
N SER A 142 -1.53 12.56 -12.62
CA SER A 142 -1.04 12.61 -13.99
C SER A 142 -0.44 13.98 -14.30
N THR A 143 0.27 14.06 -15.41
CA THR A 143 0.82 15.32 -15.94
C THR A 143 -0.24 16.38 -16.24
N ASP A 144 -1.51 15.97 -16.43
CA ASP A 144 -2.65 16.85 -16.74
C ASP A 144 -3.42 17.31 -15.50
N ASP A 145 -2.81 17.24 -14.32
CA ASP A 145 -3.39 17.65 -13.04
C ASP A 145 -4.65 16.86 -12.63
N LYS A 146 -4.80 15.64 -13.14
CA LYS A 146 -5.87 14.70 -12.78
C LYS A 146 -5.36 13.65 -11.81
N LEU A 147 -6.24 13.14 -10.94
CA LEU A 147 -5.95 12.00 -10.08
C LEU A 147 -6.51 10.73 -10.71
N PHE A 148 -5.66 9.72 -10.83
CA PHE A 148 -6.04 8.38 -11.24
C PHE A 148 -5.92 7.42 -10.06
N LYS A 149 -6.87 6.48 -9.96
CA LYS A 149 -6.85 5.41 -8.94
C LYS A 149 -6.91 4.05 -9.60
N TRP A 150 -6.32 3.06 -8.92
CA TRP A 150 -6.33 1.64 -9.33
C TRP A 150 -6.15 0.72 -8.12
N SER A 151 -6.39 -0.58 -8.32
CA SER A 151 -6.11 -1.63 -7.34
C SER A 151 -5.84 -2.95 -8.04
#